data_a11345ee62de55bae9cb23c64c88c065
#
_entry.id   a11345ee62de55bae9cb23c64c88c065
#
_cell.length_a   1.000
_cell.length_b   1.000
_cell.length_c   1.000
_cell.angle_alpha   90.00
_cell.angle_beta   90.00
_cell.angle_gamma   90.00
#
_symmetry.space_group_name_H-M   'P 1'
#
loop_
_entity.id
_entity.type
_entity.pdbx_description
1 polymer ?
#
loop_
_entity_poly.entity_id
_entity_poly.type
_entity_poly.pdbx_seq_one_letter_code
_entity_poly.pdbx_strand_id
1 'polypeptide(L)'
;AKTITEKGYDLNVDPWAPEWSAAVESDDTFCYVLPTWGYQFVVKPSAVNTVGQCALCEGPVPYVKGGTWLGIYKDSPNKDLAWAFMEYVTCNSEAQQAYAAEYGEYVSLKSADEALATGEGEKVLGGQNLFAFYNDQMSKLPNDLMTAYDGQLNTAFLSAAKLYATGELDKDAAVQQFKDDALTAYPELTVE
;
A
#
# COMPACT_ATOMS: atom_id res chain seq x y z
N ALA A 1 3.17 -16.55 6.51
CA ALA A 1 3.60 -17.08 5.20
C ALA A 1 3.33 -18.58 5.14
N LYS A 2 4.08 -19.43 5.84
CA LYS A 2 4.01 -20.90 5.74
C LYS A 2 2.58 -21.48 5.89
N THR A 3 1.84 -21.04 6.90
CA THR A 3 0.45 -21.48 7.11
C THR A 3 -0.47 -21.16 5.94
N ILE A 4 -0.28 -20.01 5.31
CA ILE A 4 -1.05 -19.58 4.13
C ILE A 4 -0.79 -20.51 2.97
N THR A 5 0.49 -20.80 2.69
CA THR A 5 0.91 -21.71 1.61
C THR A 5 0.48 -23.15 1.87
N GLU A 6 0.72 -23.70 3.08
CA GLU A 6 0.38 -25.09 3.42
C GLU A 6 -1.13 -25.36 3.41
N LYS A 7 -1.95 -24.36 3.71
CA LYS A 7 -3.42 -24.49 3.75
C LYS A 7 -4.10 -24.04 2.46
N GLY A 8 -3.34 -23.55 1.48
CA GLY A 8 -3.91 -23.06 0.23
C GLY A 8 -4.83 -21.85 0.41
N TYR A 9 -4.51 -20.93 1.35
CA TYR A 9 -5.26 -19.70 1.56
C TYR A 9 -4.86 -18.59 0.58
N ASP A 10 -3.91 -18.86 -0.29
CA ASP A 10 -3.41 -17.96 -1.31
C ASP A 10 -3.81 -18.53 -2.69
N LEU A 11 -4.37 -17.70 -3.54
CA LEU A 11 -4.69 -18.06 -4.92
C LEU A 11 -3.44 -18.29 -5.79
N ASN A 12 -2.26 -17.90 -5.28
CA ASN A 12 -0.97 -18.02 -5.96
C ASN A 12 -0.97 -17.38 -7.36
N VAL A 13 -1.59 -16.21 -7.46
CA VAL A 13 -1.61 -15.39 -8.69
C VAL A 13 -0.69 -14.18 -8.50
N ASP A 14 0.01 -13.83 -9.56
CA ASP A 14 0.87 -12.65 -9.53
C ASP A 14 0.06 -11.36 -9.42
N PRO A 15 0.47 -10.41 -8.56
CA PRO A 15 -0.13 -9.07 -8.54
C PRO A 15 -0.09 -8.43 -9.94
N TRP A 16 -1.18 -7.74 -10.31
CA TRP A 16 -1.38 -7.10 -11.63
C TRP A 16 -1.63 -8.04 -12.79
N ALA A 17 -1.61 -9.36 -12.60
CA ALA A 17 -2.13 -10.28 -13.60
C ALA A 17 -3.66 -10.10 -13.75
N PRO A 18 -4.23 -10.38 -14.93
CA PRO A 18 -5.68 -10.30 -15.15
C PRO A 18 -6.48 -11.15 -14.15
N GLU A 19 -5.98 -12.33 -13.80
CA GLU A 19 -6.57 -13.26 -12.83
C GLU A 19 -6.65 -12.67 -11.43
N TRP A 20 -5.65 -11.87 -11.03
CA TRP A 20 -5.63 -11.19 -9.76
C TRP A 20 -6.76 -10.15 -9.64
N SER A 21 -6.98 -9.36 -10.67
CA SER A 21 -8.10 -8.41 -10.71
C SER A 21 -9.46 -9.11 -10.84
N ALA A 22 -9.54 -10.18 -11.65
CA ALA A 22 -10.77 -10.95 -11.82
C ALA A 22 -11.23 -11.65 -10.53
N ALA A 23 -10.29 -11.95 -9.63
CA ALA A 23 -10.59 -12.58 -8.34
C ALA A 23 -11.48 -11.70 -7.41
N VAL A 24 -11.63 -10.41 -7.68
CA VAL A 24 -12.61 -9.52 -6.98
C VAL A 24 -14.06 -10.00 -7.16
N GLU A 25 -14.36 -10.63 -8.29
CA GLU A 25 -15.68 -11.19 -8.63
C GLU A 25 -15.84 -12.67 -8.26
N SER A 26 -14.81 -13.28 -7.67
CA SER A 26 -14.79 -14.73 -7.37
C SER A 26 -15.33 -15.00 -5.96
N ASP A 27 -16.21 -15.98 -5.84
CA ASP A 27 -16.71 -16.49 -4.55
C ASP A 27 -15.60 -17.19 -3.73
N ASP A 28 -14.48 -17.53 -4.35
CA ASP A 28 -13.32 -18.17 -3.70
C ASP A 28 -12.37 -17.14 -3.06
N THR A 29 -12.60 -15.83 -3.26
CA THR A 29 -11.75 -14.77 -2.73
C THR A 29 -12.39 -14.08 -1.53
N PHE A 30 -11.81 -14.30 -0.35
CA PHE A 30 -12.30 -13.70 0.88
C PHE A 30 -11.80 -12.27 1.10
N CYS A 31 -10.53 -12.01 0.83
CA CYS A 31 -9.94 -10.68 1.04
C CYS A 31 -8.69 -10.42 0.20
N TYR A 32 -8.40 -9.14 0.05
CA TYR A 32 -7.13 -8.63 -0.44
C TYR A 32 -6.41 -7.87 0.67
N VAL A 33 -5.10 -8.02 0.76
CA VAL A 33 -4.24 -7.17 1.61
C VAL A 33 -3.61 -6.12 0.71
N LEU A 34 -4.14 -4.91 0.73
CA LEU A 34 -3.80 -3.85 -0.22
C LEU A 34 -3.46 -2.53 0.51
N PRO A 35 -2.55 -1.72 -0.03
CA PRO A 35 -2.43 -0.30 0.35
C PRO A 35 -3.60 0.51 -0.24
N THR A 36 -3.68 1.80 0.11
CA THR A 36 -4.78 2.69 -0.32
C THR A 36 -5.02 2.66 -1.84
N TRP A 37 -3.96 2.76 -2.64
CA TRP A 37 -4.04 2.70 -4.09
C TRP A 37 -4.55 1.35 -4.63
N GLY A 38 -4.41 0.26 -3.87
CA GLY A 38 -4.90 -1.05 -4.28
C GLY A 38 -6.42 -1.13 -4.38
N TYR A 39 -7.16 -0.43 -3.52
CA TYR A 39 -8.58 -0.29 -3.69
C TYR A 39 -8.93 0.38 -5.02
N GLN A 40 -8.30 1.51 -5.31
CA GLN A 40 -8.60 2.32 -6.49
C GLN A 40 -8.23 1.62 -7.82
N PHE A 41 -7.08 0.95 -7.87
CA PHE A 41 -6.58 0.35 -9.11
C PHE A 41 -6.97 -1.11 -9.30
N VAL A 42 -7.44 -1.79 -8.26
CA VAL A 42 -7.77 -3.22 -8.33
C VAL A 42 -9.23 -3.47 -8.01
N VAL A 43 -9.67 -3.14 -6.80
CA VAL A 43 -11.01 -3.52 -6.33
C VAL A 43 -12.10 -2.72 -7.03
N LYS A 44 -12.01 -1.40 -7.00
CA LYS A 44 -13.05 -0.52 -7.56
C LYS A 44 -13.33 -0.77 -9.06
N PRO A 45 -12.32 -0.84 -9.94
CA PRO A 45 -12.57 -1.08 -11.37
C PRO A 45 -13.01 -2.51 -11.67
N SER A 46 -12.71 -3.47 -10.80
CA SER A 46 -13.03 -4.89 -11.01
C SER A 46 -14.37 -5.31 -10.40
N ALA A 47 -14.88 -4.57 -9.43
CA ALA A 47 -16.17 -4.86 -8.76
C ALA A 47 -17.34 -4.43 -9.66
N VAL A 48 -17.80 -5.28 -10.54
CA VAL A 48 -18.91 -5.05 -11.46
C VAL A 48 -20.21 -5.61 -10.88
N ASN A 49 -20.21 -6.88 -10.49
CA ASN A 49 -21.35 -7.59 -9.91
C ASN A 49 -21.33 -7.60 -8.38
N THR A 50 -20.17 -7.31 -7.79
CA THR A 50 -19.94 -7.28 -6.33
C THR A 50 -20.02 -5.87 -5.73
N VAL A 51 -20.57 -4.90 -6.46
CA VAL A 51 -20.79 -3.54 -5.96
C VAL A 51 -21.63 -3.59 -4.68
N GLY A 52 -21.12 -2.96 -3.62
CA GLY A 52 -21.76 -2.94 -2.29
C GLY A 52 -21.53 -4.18 -1.44
N GLN A 53 -20.77 -5.16 -1.93
CA GLN A 53 -20.42 -6.38 -1.20
C GLN A 53 -18.99 -6.35 -0.63
N CYS A 54 -18.21 -5.35 -0.99
CA CYS A 54 -16.86 -5.15 -0.46
C CYS A 54 -16.88 -4.21 0.74
N ALA A 55 -15.93 -4.35 1.63
CA ALA A 55 -15.67 -3.41 2.72
C ALA A 55 -14.18 -3.34 3.03
N LEU A 56 -13.71 -2.18 3.48
CA LEU A 56 -12.39 -2.03 4.06
C LEU A 56 -12.43 -2.47 5.52
N CYS A 57 -11.47 -3.27 5.92
CA CYS A 57 -11.28 -3.67 7.30
C CYS A 57 -9.83 -3.49 7.73
N GLU A 58 -9.62 -3.30 9.02
CA GLU A 58 -8.30 -3.19 9.61
C GLU A 58 -7.54 -4.50 9.48
N GLY A 59 -6.28 -4.42 9.04
CA GLY A 59 -5.36 -5.52 9.04
C GLY A 59 -4.70 -5.74 10.41
N PRO A 60 -3.83 -6.77 10.55
CA PRO A 60 -3.14 -7.04 11.82
C PRO A 60 -2.27 -5.88 12.31
N VAL A 61 -1.72 -5.12 11.39
CA VAL A 61 -0.92 -3.90 11.62
C VAL A 61 -1.17 -2.91 10.49
N PRO A 62 -1.31 -1.62 10.79
CA PRO A 62 -1.34 -0.60 9.74
C PRO A 62 0.02 -0.51 9.07
N TYR A 63 0.04 -0.25 7.77
CA TYR A 63 1.27 -0.11 6.99
C TYR A 63 1.11 0.89 5.85
N VAL A 64 2.22 1.43 5.40
CA VAL A 64 2.32 2.24 4.18
C VAL A 64 3.13 1.47 3.16
N LYS A 65 2.64 1.44 1.92
CA LYS A 65 3.39 0.87 0.81
C LYS A 65 3.30 1.76 -0.42
N GLY A 66 4.47 2.23 -0.86
CA GLY A 66 4.59 3.08 -2.02
C GLY A 66 4.37 4.56 -1.68
N GLY A 67 3.93 5.30 -2.66
CA GLY A 67 3.79 6.75 -2.67
C GLY A 67 4.48 7.32 -3.89
N THR A 68 4.16 8.58 -4.20
CA THR A 68 4.76 9.28 -5.33
C THR A 68 5.51 10.51 -4.83
N TRP A 69 6.74 10.65 -5.25
CA TRP A 69 7.59 11.79 -4.97
C TRP A 69 7.74 12.64 -6.22
N LEU A 70 7.46 13.92 -6.12
CA LEU A 70 7.73 14.88 -7.18
C LEU A 70 9.10 15.51 -6.95
N GLY A 71 9.89 15.63 -8.02
CA GLY A 71 11.20 16.27 -7.97
C GLY A 71 11.39 17.21 -9.15
N ILE A 72 12.23 18.22 -8.96
CA ILE A 72 12.63 19.14 -10.04
C ILE A 72 14.07 18.82 -10.44
N TYR A 73 14.28 18.62 -11.73
CA TYR A 73 15.65 18.45 -12.23
C TYR A 73 16.49 19.69 -11.91
N LYS A 74 17.63 19.49 -11.25
CA LYS A 74 18.46 20.57 -10.71
C LYS A 74 18.94 21.61 -11.73
N ASP A 75 19.07 21.23 -13.01
CA ASP A 75 19.51 22.09 -14.09
C ASP A 75 18.36 22.51 -15.04
N SER A 76 17.09 22.32 -14.63
CA SER A 76 15.94 22.77 -15.39
C SER A 76 15.94 24.29 -15.56
N PRO A 77 15.70 24.81 -16.77
CA PRO A 77 15.54 26.25 -16.99
C PRO A 77 14.20 26.80 -16.47
N ASN A 78 13.24 25.90 -16.11
CA ASN A 78 11.88 26.26 -15.71
C ASN A 78 11.59 25.88 -14.25
N LYS A 79 12.55 26.04 -13.33
CA LYS A 79 12.40 25.62 -11.93
C LYS A 79 11.23 26.29 -11.22
N ASP A 80 11.05 27.60 -11.43
CA ASP A 80 10.00 28.36 -10.75
C ASP A 80 8.60 27.88 -11.20
N LEU A 81 8.44 27.60 -12.48
CA LEU A 81 7.18 27.05 -13.00
C LEU A 81 6.94 25.63 -12.49
N ALA A 82 7.97 24.79 -12.47
CA ALA A 82 7.89 23.44 -11.94
C ALA A 82 7.56 23.44 -10.44
N TRP A 83 8.14 24.39 -9.69
CA TRP A 83 7.84 24.56 -8.27
C TRP A 83 6.37 25.00 -8.05
N ALA A 84 5.92 25.99 -8.79
CA ALA A 84 4.53 26.45 -8.70
C ALA A 84 3.52 25.32 -9.02
N PHE A 85 3.84 24.47 -10.01
CA PHE A 85 3.05 23.28 -10.30
C PHE A 85 3.07 22.26 -9.13
N MET A 86 4.25 21.97 -8.60
CA MET A 86 4.37 21.03 -7.45
C MET A 86 3.59 21.56 -6.24
N GLU A 87 3.76 22.83 -5.90
CA GLU A 87 3.04 23.47 -4.79
C GLU A 87 1.51 23.39 -5.00
N TYR A 88 1.05 23.66 -6.21
CA TYR A 88 -0.37 23.55 -6.54
C TYR A 88 -0.90 22.13 -6.36
N VAL A 89 -0.24 21.12 -6.94
CA VAL A 89 -0.74 19.74 -6.90
C VAL A 89 -0.56 19.06 -5.54
N THR A 90 0.31 19.56 -4.66
CA THR A 90 0.58 18.94 -3.36
C THR A 90 0.03 19.71 -2.15
N CYS A 91 -0.14 21.03 -2.28
CA CYS A 91 -0.48 21.89 -1.16
C CYS A 91 -1.79 22.68 -1.35
N ASN A 92 -2.34 22.74 -2.56
CA ASN A 92 -3.60 23.43 -2.79
C ASN A 92 -4.78 22.55 -2.35
N SER A 93 -5.57 23.04 -1.40
CA SER A 93 -6.67 22.26 -0.80
C SER A 93 -7.76 21.89 -1.79
N GLU A 94 -8.14 22.79 -2.69
CA GLU A 94 -9.17 22.53 -3.69
C GLU A 94 -8.69 21.50 -4.72
N ALA A 95 -7.44 21.61 -5.19
CA ALA A 95 -6.85 20.67 -6.13
C ALA A 95 -6.73 19.26 -5.52
N GLN A 96 -6.27 19.16 -4.28
CA GLN A 96 -6.13 17.90 -3.56
C GLN A 96 -7.49 17.26 -3.26
N GLN A 97 -8.48 18.02 -2.83
CA GLN A 97 -9.84 17.53 -2.61
C GLN A 97 -10.48 17.05 -3.91
N ALA A 98 -10.35 17.81 -5.00
CA ALA A 98 -10.88 17.42 -6.30
C ALA A 98 -10.24 16.12 -6.81
N TYR A 99 -8.91 16.01 -6.70
CA TYR A 99 -8.18 14.79 -7.06
C TYR A 99 -8.61 13.59 -6.22
N ALA A 100 -8.64 13.76 -4.90
CA ALA A 100 -9.04 12.69 -3.97
C ALA A 100 -10.49 12.23 -4.20
N ALA A 101 -11.41 13.17 -4.43
CA ALA A 101 -12.81 12.85 -4.72
C ALA A 101 -12.99 12.12 -6.06
N GLU A 102 -12.27 12.55 -7.11
CA GLU A 102 -12.34 11.95 -8.45
C GLU A 102 -11.79 10.53 -8.48
N TYR A 103 -10.62 10.34 -7.87
CA TYR A 103 -9.86 9.08 -7.96
C TYR A 103 -9.99 8.18 -6.72
N GLY A 104 -10.56 8.65 -5.61
CA GLY A 104 -10.63 7.89 -4.36
C GLY A 104 -9.26 7.66 -3.71
N GLU A 105 -8.28 8.49 -4.04
CA GLU A 105 -6.92 8.38 -3.51
C GLU A 105 -6.74 9.14 -2.21
N TYR A 106 -6.02 8.55 -1.28
CA TYR A 106 -5.60 9.21 -0.05
C TYR A 106 -4.43 10.15 -0.36
N VAL A 107 -4.62 11.45 -0.15
CA VAL A 107 -3.68 12.47 -0.60
C VAL A 107 -2.73 12.92 0.51
N SER A 108 -1.72 13.74 0.17
CA SER A 108 -0.72 14.20 1.13
C SER A 108 -1.21 15.36 2.02
N LEU A 109 -2.28 16.04 1.63
CA LEU A 109 -2.83 17.16 2.38
C LEU A 109 -3.92 16.69 3.34
N LYS A 110 -3.56 16.56 4.61
CA LYS A 110 -4.43 16.07 5.68
C LYS A 110 -5.80 16.75 5.73
N SER A 111 -5.85 18.07 5.55
CA SER A 111 -7.11 18.82 5.56
C SER A 111 -8.05 18.44 4.41
N ALA A 112 -7.53 17.97 3.29
CA ALA A 112 -8.34 17.49 2.18
C ALA A 112 -9.00 16.15 2.52
N ASP A 113 -8.25 15.21 3.06
CA ASP A 113 -8.78 13.90 3.50
C ASP A 113 -9.76 14.03 4.66
N GLU A 114 -9.50 14.93 5.61
CA GLU A 114 -10.41 15.24 6.72
C GLU A 114 -11.74 15.81 6.23
N ALA A 115 -11.72 16.69 5.22
CA ALA A 115 -12.94 17.24 4.63
C ALA A 115 -13.78 16.15 3.94
N LEU A 116 -13.14 15.23 3.20
CA LEU A 116 -13.80 14.13 2.51
C LEU A 116 -14.29 13.03 3.45
N ALA A 117 -13.69 12.89 4.63
CA ALA A 117 -14.11 11.91 5.63
C ALA A 117 -15.54 12.15 6.19
N THR A 118 -16.07 13.35 5.99
CA THR A 118 -17.47 13.69 6.38
C THR A 118 -18.46 13.56 5.22
N GLY A 119 -17.99 13.20 4.03
CA GLY A 119 -18.78 13.09 2.82
C GLY A 119 -19.56 11.77 2.70
N GLU A 120 -20.12 11.56 1.51
CA GLU A 120 -20.81 10.32 1.18
C GLU A 120 -19.85 9.13 1.15
N GLY A 121 -20.39 7.94 1.45
CA GLY A 121 -19.64 6.70 1.36
C GLY A 121 -19.50 6.18 -0.07
N GLU A 122 -18.53 5.32 -0.27
CA GLU A 122 -18.22 4.69 -1.56
C GLU A 122 -19.21 3.55 -1.85
N LYS A 123 -19.83 3.57 -3.03
CA LYS A 123 -20.86 2.58 -3.43
C LYS A 123 -20.32 1.16 -3.48
N VAL A 124 -19.11 0.97 -4.01
CA VAL A 124 -18.46 -0.35 -4.08
C VAL A 124 -18.25 -0.94 -2.69
N LEU A 125 -18.03 -0.09 -1.69
CA LEU A 125 -17.84 -0.45 -0.30
C LEU A 125 -19.15 -0.47 0.53
N GLY A 126 -20.30 -0.60 -0.11
CA GLY A 126 -21.59 -0.65 0.59
C GLY A 126 -21.96 0.63 1.36
N GLY A 127 -21.41 1.76 0.99
CA GLY A 127 -21.60 3.04 1.66
C GLY A 127 -20.58 3.36 2.75
N GLN A 128 -19.53 2.56 2.90
CA GLN A 128 -18.42 2.89 3.81
C GLN A 128 -17.67 4.11 3.30
N ASN A 129 -17.37 5.07 4.20
CA ASN A 129 -16.56 6.22 3.82
C ASN A 129 -15.07 5.85 3.81
N LEU A 130 -14.47 5.91 2.63
CA LEU A 130 -13.09 5.56 2.35
C LEU A 130 -12.08 6.43 3.14
N PHE A 131 -12.29 7.74 3.15
CA PHE A 131 -11.38 8.69 3.79
C PHE A 131 -11.48 8.63 5.32
N ALA A 132 -12.67 8.41 5.87
CA ALA A 132 -12.82 8.18 7.31
C ALA A 132 -12.04 6.94 7.77
N PHE A 133 -12.11 5.85 7.00
CA PHE A 133 -11.34 4.65 7.27
C PHE A 133 -9.83 4.90 7.18
N TYR A 134 -9.37 5.56 6.11
CA TYR A 134 -7.94 5.83 5.93
C TYR A 134 -7.38 6.78 6.98
N ASN A 135 -8.12 7.83 7.38
CA ASN A 135 -7.72 8.74 8.45
C ASN A 135 -7.54 7.99 9.79
N ASP A 136 -8.45 7.05 10.09
CA ASP A 136 -8.33 6.20 11.28
C ASP A 136 -7.05 5.34 11.21
N GLN A 137 -6.80 4.67 10.07
CA GLN A 137 -5.61 3.83 9.90
C GLN A 137 -4.31 4.64 9.95
N MET A 138 -4.27 5.81 9.31
CA MET A 138 -3.11 6.71 9.34
C MET A 138 -2.78 7.20 10.74
N SER A 139 -3.79 7.39 11.59
CA SER A 139 -3.58 7.79 12.99
C SER A 139 -2.85 6.73 13.84
N LYS A 140 -2.86 5.49 13.40
CA LYS A 140 -2.26 4.32 14.07
C LYS A 140 -0.86 3.99 13.55
N LEU A 141 -0.40 4.66 12.49
CA LEU A 141 0.93 4.41 11.94
C LEU A 141 2.02 4.94 12.87
N PRO A 142 3.04 4.13 13.18
CA PRO A 142 4.23 4.62 13.85
C PRO A 142 5.03 5.52 12.90
N ASN A 143 5.30 6.75 13.32
CA ASN A 143 5.94 7.76 12.47
C ASN A 143 7.48 7.69 12.46
N ASP A 144 8.07 6.84 13.28
CA ASP A 144 9.50 6.76 13.58
C ASP A 144 10.19 5.50 13.03
N LEU A 145 9.47 4.66 12.30
CA LEU A 145 10.01 3.39 11.80
C LEU A 145 10.61 3.45 10.41
N MET A 146 10.38 4.53 9.64
CA MET A 146 10.90 4.63 8.28
C MET A 146 12.37 5.01 8.27
N THR A 147 13.16 4.22 7.53
CA THR A 147 14.61 4.42 7.39
C THR A 147 15.05 4.40 5.93
N ALA A 148 16.26 4.88 5.67
CA ALA A 148 16.88 4.77 4.34
C ALA A 148 17.19 3.31 3.93
N TYR A 149 17.16 2.39 4.87
CA TYR A 149 17.49 0.98 4.67
C TYR A 149 16.31 0.12 4.23
N ASP A 150 15.07 0.61 4.42
CA ASP A 150 13.82 -0.16 4.27
C ASP A 150 13.68 -0.85 2.91
N GLY A 151 14.09 -0.20 1.83
CA GLY A 151 13.98 -0.76 0.48
C GLY A 151 14.73 -2.08 0.32
N GLN A 152 16.00 -2.13 0.73
CA GLN A 152 16.83 -3.34 0.64
C GLN A 152 16.49 -4.36 1.72
N LEU A 153 16.22 -3.90 2.95
CA LEU A 153 15.80 -4.78 4.04
C LEU A 153 14.48 -5.48 3.73
N ASN A 154 13.52 -4.78 3.14
CA ASN A 154 12.26 -5.39 2.71
C ASN A 154 12.49 -6.44 1.61
N THR A 155 13.37 -6.18 0.66
CA THR A 155 13.72 -7.13 -0.40
C THR A 155 14.36 -8.40 0.18
N ALA A 156 15.33 -8.26 1.08
CA ALA A 156 15.98 -9.37 1.76
C ALA A 156 14.99 -10.17 2.62
N PHE A 157 14.12 -9.46 3.37
CA PHE A 157 13.08 -10.10 4.18
C PHE A 157 12.09 -10.91 3.33
N LEU A 158 11.58 -10.36 2.24
CA LEU A 158 10.64 -11.05 1.36
C LEU A 158 11.27 -12.28 0.71
N SER A 159 12.55 -12.21 0.32
CA SER A 159 13.29 -13.36 -0.20
C SER A 159 13.38 -14.49 0.83
N ALA A 160 13.86 -14.21 2.02
CA ALA A 160 13.95 -15.19 3.10
C ALA A 160 12.59 -15.75 3.53
N ALA A 161 11.56 -14.89 3.62
CA ALA A 161 10.21 -15.29 3.95
C ALA A 161 9.60 -16.23 2.89
N LYS A 162 9.93 -16.03 1.60
CA LYS A 162 9.51 -16.92 0.52
C LYS A 162 10.14 -18.30 0.66
N LEU A 163 11.45 -18.38 0.88
CA LEU A 163 12.15 -19.66 1.09
C LEU A 163 11.59 -20.45 2.29
N TYR A 164 11.23 -19.74 3.36
CA TYR A 164 10.53 -20.35 4.49
C TYR A 164 9.12 -20.82 4.12
N ALA A 165 8.36 -20.02 3.37
CA ALA A 165 7.00 -20.39 2.98
C ALA A 165 6.93 -21.62 2.08
N THR A 166 7.89 -21.75 1.14
CA THR A 166 8.00 -22.90 0.23
C THR A 166 8.62 -24.15 0.89
N GLY A 167 9.17 -24.01 2.10
CA GLY A 167 9.80 -25.10 2.82
C GLY A 167 11.24 -25.41 2.41
N GLU A 168 11.86 -24.54 1.61
CA GLU A 168 13.28 -24.64 1.24
C GLU A 168 14.21 -24.33 2.41
N LEU A 169 13.78 -23.44 3.32
CA LEU A 169 14.46 -23.18 4.58
C LEU A 169 13.51 -23.40 5.76
N ASP A 170 14.05 -23.81 6.90
CA ASP A 170 13.34 -23.71 8.16
C ASP A 170 13.30 -22.25 8.65
N LYS A 171 12.56 -21.98 9.73
CA LYS A 171 12.37 -20.62 10.25
C LYS A 171 13.70 -19.98 10.67
N ASP A 172 14.55 -20.72 11.36
CA ASP A 172 15.80 -20.18 11.94
C ASP A 172 16.82 -19.90 10.82
N ALA A 173 16.91 -20.79 9.82
CA ALA A 173 17.73 -20.58 8.64
C ALA A 173 17.24 -19.38 7.81
N ALA A 174 15.94 -19.19 7.65
CA ALA A 174 15.38 -18.06 6.94
C ALA A 174 15.65 -16.73 7.67
N VAL A 175 15.54 -16.72 9.00
CA VAL A 175 15.91 -15.54 9.80
C VAL A 175 17.40 -15.24 9.68
N GLN A 176 18.26 -16.27 9.71
CA GLN A 176 19.69 -16.07 9.56
C GLN A 176 20.04 -15.56 8.15
N GLN A 177 19.42 -16.11 7.11
CA GLN A 177 19.58 -15.61 5.73
C GLN A 177 19.22 -14.12 5.62
N PHE A 178 18.10 -13.71 6.20
CA PHE A 178 17.72 -12.29 6.21
C PHE A 178 18.77 -11.42 6.91
N LYS A 179 19.31 -11.86 8.05
CA LYS A 179 20.37 -11.12 8.78
C LYS A 179 21.65 -11.00 7.95
N ASP A 180 22.07 -12.08 7.32
CA ASP A 180 23.29 -12.10 6.48
C ASP A 180 23.14 -11.19 5.25
N ASP A 181 21.98 -11.22 4.60
CA ASP A 181 21.67 -10.34 3.46
C ASP A 181 21.60 -8.87 3.88
N ALA A 182 21.03 -8.57 5.05
CA ALA A 182 20.97 -7.22 5.62
C ALA A 182 22.38 -6.67 5.90
N LEU A 183 23.27 -7.47 6.51
CA LEU A 183 24.66 -7.07 6.78
C LEU A 183 25.51 -7.01 5.50
N THR A 184 25.18 -7.78 4.49
CA THR A 184 25.82 -7.69 3.18
C THR A 184 25.47 -6.37 2.49
N ALA A 185 24.21 -5.96 2.58
CA ALA A 185 23.74 -4.69 2.01
C ALA A 185 24.22 -3.48 2.81
N TYR A 186 24.28 -3.61 4.14
CA TYR A 186 24.57 -2.54 5.09
C TYR A 186 25.49 -3.04 6.22
N PRO A 187 26.80 -3.07 6.00
CA PRO A 187 27.78 -3.59 6.97
C PRO A 187 27.83 -2.81 8.29
N GLU A 188 27.29 -1.59 8.33
CA GLU A 188 27.21 -0.75 9.52
C GLU A 188 26.06 -1.12 10.46
N LEU A 189 25.12 -1.95 10.04
CA LEU A 189 24.04 -2.41 10.89
C LEU A 189 24.53 -3.45 11.91
N THR A 190 23.84 -3.51 13.04
CA THR A 190 24.00 -4.58 14.02
C THR A 190 22.73 -5.43 14.06
N VAL A 191 22.88 -6.74 14.12
CA VAL A 191 21.77 -7.70 14.24
C VAL A 191 21.90 -8.48 15.53
N GLU A 192 20.81 -8.63 16.26
CA GLU A 192 20.71 -9.43 17.49
C GLU A 192 20.02 -10.79 17.22
#